data_a0bad57b050b82b40835f38ed39bb690
#
_entry.id   a0bad57b050b82b40835f38ed39bb690
#
_cell.length_a   1.000
_cell.length_b   1.000
_cell.length_c   1.000
_cell.angle_alpha   90.00
_cell.angle_beta   90.00
_cell.angle_gamma   90.00
#
_symmetry.space_group_name_H-M   'P 1'
#
loop_
_entity.id
_entity.type
_entity.pdbx_description
1 polymer ?
#
loop_
_entity_poly.entity_id
_entity_poly.type
_entity_poly.pdbx_seq_one_letter_code
_entity_poly.pdbx_strand_id
1 'polypeptide(L)'
;MSRIGKLPVNLPAGVTVEVAADNTVSVKGPLGTLSQKVDSDIKVEVGTHTDPHTGAQNPAVIVTRSTNQPRHRSMHGLYRALIQNMVIGVSKGYEIKQELVGVGFKAEVKGQVLEMSLGYSHDTHFLLPKEVTATAVTEKKGNPIVTLKSADKQLIGQVAAKLRSLRKPEPYKGKGIKFVGEQIRRKAGKSAGAK
;
A
#
# COMPACT_ATOMS: atom_id res chain seq x y z
N MET A 1 -7.20 24.79 -7.64
CA MET A 1 -6.65 24.67 -6.26
C MET A 1 -6.67 23.22 -5.85
N SER A 2 -5.66 22.70 -5.13
CA SER A 2 -5.68 21.32 -4.61
C SER A 2 -6.64 21.25 -3.41
N ARG A 3 -7.81 20.63 -3.57
CA ARG A 3 -8.75 20.42 -2.45
C ARG A 3 -8.14 19.49 -1.40
N ILE A 4 -7.46 18.41 -1.85
CA ILE A 4 -6.85 17.39 -1.00
C ILE A 4 -5.73 17.99 -0.14
N GLY A 5 -4.84 18.83 -0.70
CA GLY A 5 -3.73 19.42 0.04
C GLY A 5 -4.16 20.28 1.22
N LYS A 6 -5.32 20.92 1.14
CA LYS A 6 -5.85 21.81 2.21
C LYS A 6 -6.51 21.04 3.35
N LEU A 7 -6.85 19.76 3.16
CA LEU A 7 -7.48 18.96 4.22
C LEU A 7 -6.43 18.62 5.30
N PRO A 8 -6.70 18.88 6.56
CA PRO A 8 -5.82 18.49 7.65
C PRO A 8 -5.69 16.96 7.69
N VAL A 9 -4.59 16.49 8.26
CA VAL A 9 -4.36 15.08 8.54
C VAL A 9 -4.60 14.85 10.03
N ASN A 10 -5.76 14.31 10.38
CA ASN A 10 -6.11 14.02 11.76
C ASN A 10 -5.20 12.92 12.32
N LEU A 11 -4.71 13.11 13.54
CA LEU A 11 -3.88 12.17 14.26
C LEU A 11 -4.77 11.32 15.18
N PRO A 12 -4.83 9.99 14.99
CA PRO A 12 -5.53 9.11 15.91
C PRO A 12 -4.75 8.99 17.23
N ALA A 13 -5.43 8.55 18.27
CA ALA A 13 -4.82 8.32 19.59
C ALA A 13 -3.63 7.35 19.47
N GLY A 14 -2.52 7.68 20.14
CA GLY A 14 -1.30 6.89 20.11
C GLY A 14 -0.37 7.12 18.91
N VAL A 15 -0.68 8.09 18.03
CA VAL A 15 0.23 8.51 16.96
C VAL A 15 0.80 9.88 17.24
N THR A 16 2.12 10.00 17.19
CA THR A 16 2.85 11.26 17.33
C THR A 16 3.56 11.61 16.04
N VAL A 17 3.63 12.90 15.72
CA VAL A 17 4.31 13.41 14.54
C VAL A 17 5.33 14.46 14.98
N GLU A 18 6.55 14.30 14.53
CA GLU A 18 7.65 15.24 14.76
C GLU A 18 8.15 15.74 13.42
N VAL A 19 8.45 17.03 13.35
CA VAL A 19 9.04 17.67 12.18
C VAL A 19 10.42 18.16 12.55
N ALA A 20 11.44 17.58 11.94
CA ALA A 20 12.82 17.97 12.17
C ALA A 20 13.18 19.26 11.43
N ALA A 21 14.29 19.90 11.81
CA ALA A 21 14.76 21.16 11.21
C ALA A 21 15.08 21.05 9.70
N ASP A 22 15.43 19.85 9.23
CA ASP A 22 15.68 19.52 7.82
C ASP A 22 14.42 19.24 7.01
N ASN A 23 13.24 19.55 7.57
CA ASN A 23 11.91 19.26 7.03
C ASN A 23 11.62 17.77 6.83
N THR A 24 12.27 16.90 7.62
CA THR A 24 11.92 15.48 7.67
C THR A 24 10.78 15.26 8.67
N VAL A 25 9.68 14.71 8.19
CA VAL A 25 8.51 14.36 9.00
C VAL A 25 8.65 12.92 9.46
N SER A 26 8.67 12.72 10.77
CA SER A 26 8.68 11.39 11.41
C SER A 26 7.34 11.13 12.07
N VAL A 27 6.73 10.01 11.76
CA VAL A 27 5.44 9.58 12.32
C VAL A 27 5.67 8.31 13.11
N LYS A 28 5.38 8.36 14.41
CA LYS A 28 5.55 7.23 15.34
C LYS A 28 4.18 6.75 15.82
N GLY A 29 3.97 5.45 15.80
CA GLY A 29 2.72 4.82 16.25
C GLY A 29 2.94 3.40 16.75
N PRO A 30 1.86 2.68 17.08
CA PRO A 30 1.93 1.33 17.66
C PRO A 30 2.59 0.30 16.75
N LEU A 31 2.53 0.47 15.42
CA LEU A 31 3.09 -0.48 14.45
C LEU A 31 4.50 -0.12 13.98
N GLY A 32 5.08 0.98 14.49
CA GLY A 32 6.43 1.38 14.16
C GLY A 32 6.58 2.87 13.90
N THR A 33 7.71 3.24 13.32
CA THR A 33 8.06 4.62 12.97
C THR A 33 8.37 4.70 11.49
N LEU A 34 7.77 5.67 10.82
CA LEU A 34 8.05 5.99 9.42
C LEU A 34 8.55 7.43 9.32
N SER A 35 9.45 7.68 8.37
CA SER A 35 9.99 9.01 8.12
C SER A 35 9.94 9.36 6.64
N GLN A 36 9.66 10.61 6.34
CA GLN A 36 9.60 11.13 4.98
C GLN A 36 10.22 12.53 4.92
N LYS A 37 11.21 12.69 4.07
CA LYS A 37 11.77 14.02 3.78
C LYS A 37 10.79 14.78 2.88
N VAL A 38 10.43 15.98 3.30
CA VAL A 38 9.53 16.89 2.60
C VAL A 38 10.36 17.99 1.92
N ASP A 39 9.95 18.40 0.73
CA ASP A 39 10.60 19.49 -0.01
C ASP A 39 10.55 20.80 0.80
N SER A 40 11.60 21.63 0.72
CA SER A 40 11.73 22.89 1.44
C SER A 40 10.63 23.92 1.10
N ASP A 41 10.01 23.79 -0.09
CA ASP A 41 8.94 24.69 -0.54
C ASP A 41 7.59 24.40 0.14
N ILE A 42 7.51 23.28 0.86
CA ILE A 42 6.31 22.83 1.58
C ILE A 42 6.57 22.89 3.08
N LYS A 43 5.76 23.63 3.80
CA LYS A 43 5.82 23.73 5.25
C LYS A 43 4.83 22.78 5.89
N VAL A 44 5.30 22.02 6.87
CA VAL A 44 4.49 21.07 7.64
C VAL A 44 4.42 21.55 9.09
N GLU A 45 3.23 21.73 9.61
CA GLU A 45 2.98 22.19 10.98
C GLU A 45 2.08 21.19 11.70
N VAL A 46 2.40 20.93 12.96
CA VAL A 46 1.53 20.14 13.86
C VAL A 46 0.73 21.12 14.69
N GLY A 47 -0.59 21.01 14.62
CA GLY A 47 -1.52 21.89 15.32
C GLY A 47 -2.80 21.18 15.70
N THR A 48 -3.79 21.94 16.11
CA THR A 48 -5.15 21.45 16.36
C THR A 48 -6.07 21.87 15.22
N HIS A 49 -6.91 20.97 14.78
CA HIS A 49 -7.97 21.26 13.82
C HIS A 49 -9.33 21.01 14.45
N THR A 50 -10.21 22.01 14.34
CA THR A 50 -11.60 21.86 14.77
C THR A 50 -12.40 21.23 13.63
N ASP A 51 -12.98 20.08 13.88
CA ASP A 51 -13.84 19.41 12.91
C ASP A 51 -15.14 20.22 12.73
N PRO A 52 -15.46 20.69 11.51
CA PRO A 52 -16.64 21.51 11.25
C PRO A 52 -17.97 20.79 11.53
N HIS A 53 -17.99 19.45 11.59
CA HIS A 53 -19.20 18.67 11.82
C HIS A 53 -19.43 18.33 13.30
N THR A 54 -18.34 18.12 14.06
CA THR A 54 -18.45 17.68 15.47
C THR A 54 -18.05 18.76 16.47
N GLY A 55 -17.40 19.84 16.03
CA GLY A 55 -16.82 20.86 16.88
C GLY A 55 -15.63 20.39 17.75
N ALA A 56 -15.22 19.12 17.60
CA ALA A 56 -14.13 18.54 18.37
C ALA A 56 -12.77 19.09 17.89
N GLN A 57 -11.92 19.47 18.83
CA GLN A 57 -10.53 19.84 18.56
C GLN A 57 -9.68 18.58 18.58
N ASN A 58 -9.20 18.18 17.41
CA ASN A 58 -8.32 17.03 17.26
C ASN A 58 -6.91 17.49 16.84
N PRO A 59 -5.85 16.83 17.33
CA PRO A 59 -4.51 17.07 16.85
C PRO A 59 -4.44 16.71 15.36
N ALA A 60 -3.84 17.58 14.57
CA ALA A 60 -3.77 17.39 13.13
C ALA A 60 -2.48 17.95 12.54
N VAL A 61 -2.03 17.38 11.45
CA VAL A 61 -0.94 17.92 10.65
C VAL A 61 -1.53 18.76 9.51
N ILE A 62 -1.04 19.99 9.41
CA ILE A 62 -1.42 20.96 8.39
C ILE A 62 -0.23 21.12 7.46
N VAL A 63 -0.47 20.95 6.18
CA VAL A 63 0.54 21.13 5.14
C VAL A 63 0.23 22.44 4.40
N THR A 64 1.23 23.33 4.30
CA THR A 64 1.09 24.61 3.61
C THR A 64 2.14 24.73 2.52
N ARG A 65 1.91 25.61 1.56
CA ARG A 65 2.81 25.89 0.45
C ARG A 65 3.11 27.37 0.35
N SER A 66 4.32 27.71 -0.08
CA SER A 66 4.77 29.11 -0.20
C SER A 66 4.09 29.86 -1.34
N THR A 67 3.92 29.21 -2.52
CA THR A 67 3.34 29.86 -3.70
C THR A 67 2.31 28.98 -4.43
N ASN A 68 1.66 29.57 -5.46
CA ASN A 68 0.66 28.89 -6.30
C ASN A 68 1.24 28.30 -7.60
N GLN A 69 2.56 28.19 -7.72
CA GLN A 69 3.20 27.58 -8.88
C GLN A 69 2.72 26.13 -9.09
N PRO A 70 2.66 25.63 -10.33
CA PRO A 70 2.19 24.25 -10.62
C PRO A 70 2.95 23.18 -9.83
N ARG A 71 4.28 23.33 -9.69
CA ARG A 71 5.14 22.43 -8.90
C ARG A 71 4.69 22.38 -7.43
N HIS A 72 4.55 23.56 -6.76
CA HIS A 72 4.15 23.61 -5.34
C HIS A 72 2.73 23.09 -5.12
N ARG A 73 1.85 23.26 -6.11
CA ARG A 73 0.48 22.71 -6.07
C ARG A 73 0.48 21.20 -6.11
N SER A 74 1.31 20.57 -6.96
CA SER A 74 1.43 19.11 -7.05
C SER A 74 2.06 18.52 -5.78
N MET A 75 3.16 19.12 -5.31
CA MET A 75 3.85 18.68 -4.09
C MET A 75 2.99 18.81 -2.83
N HIS A 76 2.21 19.87 -2.72
CA HIS A 76 1.29 20.08 -1.60
C HIS A 76 0.31 18.91 -1.43
N GLY A 77 -0.30 18.44 -2.53
CA GLY A 77 -1.18 17.28 -2.51
C GLY A 77 -0.44 15.96 -2.26
N LEU A 78 0.76 15.83 -2.83
CA LEU A 78 1.61 14.64 -2.68
C LEU A 78 2.01 14.43 -1.22
N TYR A 79 2.67 15.42 -0.59
CA TYR A 79 3.15 15.28 0.79
C TYR A 79 2.03 15.12 1.80
N ARG A 80 0.92 15.82 1.59
CA ARG A 80 -0.27 15.60 2.42
C ARG A 80 -0.75 14.13 2.34
N ALA A 81 -0.80 13.56 1.15
CA ALA A 81 -1.21 12.17 0.97
C ALA A 81 -0.19 11.18 1.54
N LEU A 82 1.12 11.44 1.41
CA LEU A 82 2.17 10.62 2.00
C LEU A 82 2.09 10.63 3.53
N ILE A 83 1.96 11.80 4.15
CA ILE A 83 1.80 11.91 5.62
C ILE A 83 0.54 11.17 6.08
N GLN A 84 -0.58 11.30 5.37
CA GLN A 84 -1.81 10.56 5.68
C GLN A 84 -1.59 9.05 5.61
N ASN A 85 -0.87 8.58 4.58
CA ASN A 85 -0.53 7.15 4.45
C ASN A 85 0.37 6.69 5.60
N MET A 86 1.36 7.48 6.02
CA MET A 86 2.20 7.16 7.17
C MET A 86 1.38 7.05 8.46
N VAL A 87 0.48 8.02 8.73
CA VAL A 87 -0.40 8.01 9.92
C VAL A 87 -1.29 6.76 9.95
N ILE A 88 -1.92 6.41 8.81
CA ILE A 88 -2.73 5.18 8.72
C ILE A 88 -1.85 3.94 8.89
N GLY A 89 -0.68 3.94 8.27
CA GLY A 89 0.24 2.80 8.30
C GLY A 89 0.75 2.48 9.69
N VAL A 90 1.18 3.48 10.47
CA VAL A 90 1.67 3.25 11.84
C VAL A 90 0.53 2.99 12.84
N SER A 91 -0.71 3.38 12.53
CA SER A 91 -1.87 3.16 13.42
C SER A 91 -2.57 1.83 13.17
N LYS A 92 -3.01 1.58 11.94
CA LYS A 92 -3.81 0.41 11.54
C LYS A 92 -3.02 -0.61 10.73
N GLY A 93 -1.95 -0.16 10.05
CA GLY A 93 -1.24 -0.95 9.06
C GLY A 93 -1.98 -1.07 7.74
N TYR A 94 -1.27 -1.62 6.76
CA TYR A 94 -1.83 -1.98 5.46
C TYR A 94 -1.82 -3.48 5.27
N GLU A 95 -2.89 -3.99 4.67
CA GLU A 95 -3.04 -5.40 4.33
C GLU A 95 -3.39 -5.51 2.84
N ILE A 96 -2.66 -6.36 2.11
CA ILE A 96 -2.93 -6.69 0.71
C ILE A 96 -3.05 -8.19 0.59
N LYS A 97 -4.14 -8.66 -0.03
CA LYS A 97 -4.38 -10.09 -0.29
C LYS A 97 -4.24 -10.37 -1.78
N GLN A 98 -3.47 -11.39 -2.11
CA GLN A 98 -3.31 -11.90 -3.46
C GLN A 98 -3.70 -13.36 -3.54
N GLU A 99 -4.43 -13.71 -4.58
CA GLU A 99 -4.89 -15.05 -4.88
C GLU A 99 -4.08 -15.64 -6.01
N LEU A 100 -3.57 -16.85 -5.81
CA LEU A 100 -2.79 -17.61 -6.80
C LEU A 100 -3.73 -18.56 -7.54
N VAL A 101 -4.19 -18.18 -8.71
CA VAL A 101 -5.14 -18.96 -9.51
C VAL A 101 -4.39 -19.89 -10.46
N GLY A 102 -4.54 -21.19 -10.28
CA GLY A 102 -3.95 -22.19 -11.18
C GLY A 102 -3.89 -23.58 -10.59
N VAL A 103 -4.04 -24.61 -11.43
CA VAL A 103 -3.91 -25.99 -10.99
C VAL A 103 -2.48 -26.26 -10.54
N GLY A 104 -2.34 -26.79 -9.33
CA GLY A 104 -1.03 -27.10 -8.74
C GLY A 104 -0.28 -25.89 -8.18
N PHE A 105 -0.87 -24.69 -8.14
CA PHE A 105 -0.26 -23.52 -7.49
C PHE A 105 -0.25 -23.74 -5.97
N LYS A 106 0.89 -23.45 -5.35
CA LYS A 106 1.08 -23.52 -3.90
C LYS A 106 1.83 -22.29 -3.42
N ALA A 107 1.63 -21.92 -2.19
CA ALA A 107 2.38 -20.88 -1.51
C ALA A 107 2.61 -21.25 -0.06
N GLU A 108 3.84 -21.13 0.41
CA GLU A 108 4.26 -21.34 1.79
C GLU A 108 5.17 -20.22 2.24
N VAL A 109 5.04 -19.80 3.49
CA VAL A 109 5.90 -18.77 4.09
C VAL A 109 6.81 -19.45 5.10
N LYS A 110 8.13 -19.34 4.89
CA LYS A 110 9.18 -19.83 5.78
C LYS A 110 10.02 -18.64 6.27
N GLY A 111 9.61 -18.10 7.41
CA GLY A 111 10.23 -16.87 7.93
C GLY A 111 10.03 -15.69 6.98
N GLN A 112 11.12 -15.15 6.44
CA GLN A 112 11.10 -14.04 5.47
C GLN A 112 11.11 -14.50 4.00
N VAL A 113 11.05 -15.80 3.75
CA VAL A 113 11.03 -16.35 2.40
C VAL A 113 9.62 -16.85 2.08
N LEU A 114 9.06 -16.33 1.01
CA LEU A 114 7.81 -16.81 0.41
C LEU A 114 8.18 -17.78 -0.73
N GLU A 115 7.90 -19.06 -0.53
CA GLU A 115 8.07 -20.11 -1.53
C GLU A 115 6.77 -20.30 -2.30
N MET A 116 6.85 -20.34 -3.61
CA MET A 116 5.67 -20.46 -4.47
C MET A 116 5.94 -21.41 -5.63
N SER A 117 5.01 -22.34 -5.83
CA SER A 117 4.92 -23.13 -7.06
C SER A 117 3.89 -22.48 -8.00
N LEU A 118 4.37 -21.91 -9.10
CA LEU A 118 3.57 -21.11 -10.03
C LEU A 118 3.37 -21.79 -11.40
N GLY A 119 3.60 -23.12 -11.46
CA GLY A 119 3.49 -23.91 -12.69
C GLY A 119 4.64 -23.67 -13.67
N TYR A 120 5.80 -23.32 -13.15
CA TYR A 120 7.10 -23.41 -13.81
C TYR A 120 7.77 -24.76 -13.45
N SER A 121 8.87 -25.11 -14.12
CA SER A 121 9.68 -26.30 -13.83
C SER A 121 10.47 -26.18 -12.51
N HIS A 122 10.52 -25.01 -11.91
CA HIS A 122 11.19 -24.70 -10.66
C HIS A 122 10.27 -23.94 -9.71
N ASP A 123 10.52 -24.05 -8.43
CA ASP A 123 9.84 -23.24 -7.42
C ASP A 123 10.44 -21.83 -7.37
N THR A 124 9.59 -20.87 -7.08
CA THR A 124 9.97 -19.46 -6.99
C THR A 124 10.12 -19.09 -5.53
N HIS A 125 11.33 -18.68 -5.14
CA HIS A 125 11.63 -18.17 -3.80
C HIS A 125 11.68 -16.65 -3.83
N PHE A 126 10.89 -16.00 -2.99
CA PHE A 126 10.84 -14.55 -2.89
C PHE A 126 11.21 -14.10 -1.48
N LEU A 127 12.34 -13.40 -1.36
CA LEU A 127 12.77 -12.82 -0.08
C LEU A 127 11.99 -11.54 0.18
N LEU A 128 11.25 -11.52 1.29
CA LEU A 128 10.48 -10.37 1.73
C LEU A 128 11.39 -9.36 2.48
N PRO A 129 11.18 -8.05 2.30
CA PRO A 129 11.78 -7.03 3.16
C PRO A 129 11.37 -7.25 4.62
N LYS A 130 12.22 -6.84 5.57
CA LYS A 130 12.01 -7.03 7.01
C LYS A 130 10.73 -6.36 7.52
N GLU A 131 10.32 -5.27 6.90
CA GLU A 131 9.15 -4.46 7.23
C GLU A 131 7.82 -5.05 6.70
N VAL A 132 7.91 -6.11 5.88
CA VAL A 132 6.74 -6.79 5.30
C VAL A 132 6.63 -8.19 5.88
N THR A 133 5.50 -8.48 6.49
CA THR A 133 5.14 -9.83 6.92
C THR A 133 4.17 -10.45 5.93
N ALA A 134 4.35 -11.73 5.64
CA ALA A 134 3.43 -12.49 4.79
C ALA A 134 2.86 -13.68 5.53
N THR A 135 1.64 -14.04 5.19
CA THR A 135 1.00 -15.29 5.59
C THR A 135 0.38 -15.94 4.35
N ALA A 136 0.55 -17.23 4.19
CA ALA A 136 -0.06 -18.00 3.11
C ALA A 136 -1.08 -18.97 3.70
N VAL A 137 -2.30 -18.92 3.18
CA VAL A 137 -3.38 -19.80 3.59
C VAL A 137 -3.94 -20.49 2.35
N THR A 138 -4.02 -21.82 2.38
CA THR A 138 -4.65 -22.61 1.32
C THR A 138 -5.88 -23.31 1.91
N GLU A 139 -7.06 -22.90 1.47
CA GLU A 139 -8.29 -23.58 1.82
C GLU A 139 -8.40 -24.93 1.09
N LYS A 140 -9.04 -25.94 1.72
CA LYS A 140 -9.13 -27.33 1.20
C LYS A 140 -9.67 -27.44 -0.24
N LYS A 141 -10.45 -26.47 -0.72
CA LYS A 141 -11.02 -26.40 -2.08
C LYS A 141 -10.81 -25.05 -2.77
N GLY A 142 -10.01 -24.17 -2.19
CA GLY A 142 -9.75 -22.81 -2.70
C GLY A 142 -8.36 -22.66 -3.31
N ASN A 143 -8.17 -21.51 -3.94
CA ASN A 143 -6.85 -21.09 -4.39
C ASN A 143 -6.00 -20.62 -3.20
N PRO A 144 -4.68 -20.79 -3.21
CA PRO A 144 -3.81 -20.22 -2.19
C PRO A 144 -3.95 -18.68 -2.14
N ILE A 145 -4.10 -18.16 -0.93
CA ILE A 145 -4.18 -16.72 -0.67
C ILE A 145 -2.94 -16.31 0.12
N VAL A 146 -2.19 -15.38 -0.42
CA VAL A 146 -1.06 -14.73 0.23
C VAL A 146 -1.51 -13.38 0.75
N THR A 147 -1.42 -13.19 2.06
CA THR A 147 -1.74 -11.94 2.74
C THR A 147 -0.43 -11.27 3.15
N LEU A 148 -0.21 -10.06 2.65
CA LEU A 148 0.93 -9.20 2.99
C LEU A 148 0.47 -8.15 3.99
N LYS A 149 1.31 -7.84 5.00
CA LYS A 149 1.07 -6.76 5.98
C LYS A 149 2.32 -5.91 6.15
N SER A 150 2.13 -4.60 6.21
CA SER A 150 3.20 -3.63 6.50
C SER A 150 2.63 -2.31 7.01
N ALA A 151 3.44 -1.55 7.71
CA ALA A 151 3.15 -0.16 8.03
C ALA A 151 3.38 0.76 6.81
N ASP A 152 4.32 0.43 5.93
CA ASP A 152 4.61 1.23 4.74
C ASP A 152 3.77 0.80 3.53
N LYS A 153 2.89 1.73 3.10
CA LYS A 153 2.03 1.53 1.92
C LYS A 153 2.81 1.39 0.61
N GLN A 154 3.92 2.11 0.48
CA GLN A 154 4.72 2.07 -0.75
C GLN A 154 5.42 0.73 -0.86
N LEU A 155 6.07 0.30 0.21
CA LEU A 155 6.82 -0.95 0.24
C LEU A 155 5.91 -2.16 0.01
N ILE A 156 4.77 -2.24 0.72
CA ILE A 156 3.82 -3.35 0.51
C ILE A 156 3.25 -3.36 -0.91
N GLY A 157 3.00 -2.18 -1.49
CA GLY A 157 2.54 -2.04 -2.88
C GLY A 157 3.59 -2.52 -3.89
N GLN A 158 4.88 -2.20 -3.67
CA GLN A 158 5.97 -2.67 -4.51
C GLN A 158 6.13 -4.20 -4.43
N VAL A 159 6.09 -4.76 -3.21
CA VAL A 159 6.15 -6.22 -3.01
C VAL A 159 4.99 -6.91 -3.72
N ALA A 160 3.76 -6.42 -3.53
CA ALA A 160 2.58 -6.99 -4.18
C ALA A 160 2.65 -6.91 -5.72
N ALA A 161 3.12 -5.78 -6.25
CA ALA A 161 3.32 -5.61 -7.69
C ALA A 161 4.39 -6.56 -8.24
N LYS A 162 5.49 -6.75 -7.50
CA LYS A 162 6.56 -7.68 -7.87
C LYS A 162 6.05 -9.13 -7.86
N LEU A 163 5.32 -9.56 -6.83
CA LEU A 163 4.71 -10.89 -6.78
C LEU A 163 3.79 -11.12 -7.98
N ARG A 164 2.90 -10.17 -8.26
CA ARG A 164 2.04 -10.26 -9.45
C ARG A 164 2.82 -10.34 -10.76
N SER A 165 3.97 -9.70 -10.86
CA SER A 165 4.80 -9.72 -12.06
C SER A 165 5.44 -11.08 -12.33
N LEU A 166 5.64 -11.93 -11.30
CA LEU A 166 6.20 -13.28 -11.43
C LEU A 166 5.32 -14.18 -12.31
N ARG A 167 4.00 -14.08 -12.13
CA ARG A 167 3.02 -14.73 -13.01
C ARG A 167 1.80 -13.85 -13.18
N LYS A 168 1.80 -13.01 -14.22
CA LYS A 168 0.67 -12.12 -14.53
C LYS A 168 -0.58 -12.94 -14.84
N PRO A 169 -1.78 -12.47 -14.43
CA PRO A 169 -3.01 -13.18 -14.72
C PRO A 169 -3.29 -13.21 -16.22
N GLU A 170 -3.60 -14.40 -16.70
CA GLU A 170 -3.92 -14.66 -18.11
C GLU A 170 -5.35 -14.19 -18.43
N PRO A 171 -5.60 -13.60 -19.62
CA PRO A 171 -6.92 -13.08 -19.97
C PRO A 171 -7.95 -14.15 -20.37
N TYR A 172 -7.56 -15.41 -20.57
CA TYR A 172 -8.47 -16.47 -21.03
C TYR A 172 -9.09 -17.23 -19.86
N LYS A 173 -8.28 -17.96 -19.09
CA LYS A 173 -8.72 -18.74 -17.92
C LYS A 173 -8.46 -18.03 -16.59
N GLY A 174 -7.71 -16.92 -16.61
CA GLY A 174 -7.39 -16.14 -15.41
C GLY A 174 -6.29 -16.76 -14.55
N LYS A 175 -5.49 -17.70 -15.10
CA LYS A 175 -4.36 -18.32 -14.40
C LYS A 175 -3.27 -17.28 -14.12
N GLY A 176 -2.78 -17.21 -12.89
CA GLY A 176 -1.76 -16.26 -12.46
C GLY A 176 -2.04 -15.71 -11.07
N ILE A 177 -1.27 -14.70 -10.67
CA ILE A 177 -1.41 -14.01 -9.39
C ILE A 177 -2.24 -12.75 -9.60
N LYS A 178 -3.38 -12.65 -8.93
CA LYS A 178 -4.28 -11.49 -8.95
C LYS A 178 -4.55 -10.98 -7.54
N PHE A 179 -5.02 -9.75 -7.41
CA PHE A 179 -5.53 -9.27 -6.13
C PHE A 179 -6.88 -9.91 -5.81
N VAL A 180 -7.15 -10.14 -4.54
CA VAL A 180 -8.46 -10.66 -4.11
C VAL A 180 -9.54 -9.64 -4.46
N GLY A 181 -10.60 -10.09 -5.14
CA GLY A 181 -11.67 -9.23 -5.65
C GLY A 181 -11.39 -8.58 -7.01
N GLU A 182 -10.19 -8.76 -7.58
CA GLU A 182 -9.88 -8.24 -8.91
C GLU A 182 -10.64 -9.01 -10.01
N GLN A 183 -11.42 -8.29 -10.80
CA GLN A 183 -12.09 -8.83 -11.98
C GLN A 183 -11.22 -8.64 -13.22
N ILE A 184 -10.74 -9.76 -13.78
CA ILE A 184 -9.92 -9.75 -14.97
C ILE A 184 -10.84 -9.77 -16.20
N ARG A 185 -10.67 -8.82 -17.12
CA ARG A 185 -11.39 -8.82 -18.39
C ARG A 185 -10.97 -10.05 -19.21
N ARG A 186 -11.89 -11.02 -19.31
CA ARG A 186 -11.66 -12.24 -20.09
C ARG A 186 -11.84 -11.98 -21.57
N LYS A 187 -10.98 -12.61 -22.38
CA LYS A 187 -11.10 -12.67 -23.84
C LYS A 187 -11.71 -14.02 -24.23
N ALA A 188 -12.56 -14.03 -25.25
CA ALA A 188 -12.97 -15.27 -25.91
C ALA A 188 -11.75 -15.85 -26.62
N GLY A 189 -11.49 -17.14 -26.45
CA GLY A 189 -10.49 -17.86 -27.23
C GLY A 189 -10.92 -17.98 -28.69
N LYS A 190 -10.07 -18.52 -29.55
CA LYS A 190 -10.46 -18.90 -30.91
C LYS A 190 -11.59 -19.93 -30.82
N SER A 191 -12.79 -19.59 -31.29
CA SER A 191 -13.85 -20.59 -31.48
C SER A 191 -13.40 -21.50 -32.66
N ALA A 192 -13.14 -22.76 -32.37
CA ALA A 192 -12.97 -23.75 -33.39
C ALA A 192 -14.33 -23.90 -34.09
N GLY A 193 -14.45 -23.42 -35.32
CA GLY A 193 -15.59 -23.72 -36.18
C GLY A 193 -16.64 -22.65 -36.37
N ALA A 194 -16.26 -21.40 -36.68
CA ALA A 194 -17.10 -20.63 -37.59
C ALA A 194 -16.77 -21.11 -39.02
N LYS A 195 -17.47 -22.16 -39.49
CA LYS A 195 -17.64 -22.42 -40.93
C LYS A 195 -18.68 -21.46 -41.46
#